data_31b31024201d4904e3c88a04f47a5e66
#
_entry.id   31b31024201d4904e3c88a04f47a5e66
#
_cell.length_a   1.000
_cell.length_b   1.000
_cell.length_c   1.000
_cell.angle_alpha   90.00
_cell.angle_beta   90.00
_cell.angle_gamma   90.00
#
_symmetry.space_group_name_H-M   'P 1'
#
loop_
_entity.id
_entity.type
_entity.pdbx_description
1 polymer ?
#
loop_
_entity_poly.entity_id
_entity_poly.type
_entity_poly.pdbx_seq_one_letter_code
_entity_poly.pdbx_strand_id
1 'polypeptide(L)'
;MIINKKTGQVEVVSDNLDVISYLSLDKETVQFVLTLNDEDKLYAWLRYLAKNNYRSISVIPNVAGIPLYSTDMSLLFSHEMLFMRINNNLAKRSSRILKRTMDIFGSLAIITMLSPVLLYLYYTVKKDGGNAIYGHPRIGRNGKTFKCLKFRSMVVNSKEVLEELLANDPEARAEWEKDFKLKNDPRITKIGAFIRKTSLDELPQLFNVLKGEMSLVGPRPIVADELERYQDDVDYYLMAKPGMTGLWQVSGRNDVDYDTRVYFDSWYVKNWSLWNDIAILFKTVNVVLKRDGAY
;
A
#
# COMPACT_ATOMS: atom_id res chain seq x y z
N MET A 1 25.90 16.97 -1.46
CA MET A 1 25.80 16.26 -2.73
C MET A 1 25.98 17.27 -3.87
N ILE A 2 26.77 16.93 -4.86
CA ILE A 2 27.06 17.78 -6.02
C ILE A 2 26.58 17.04 -7.28
N ILE A 3 25.83 17.72 -8.11
CA ILE A 3 25.30 17.16 -9.37
C ILE A 3 25.86 17.97 -10.53
N ASN A 4 26.50 17.29 -11.49
CA ASN A 4 26.89 17.91 -12.74
C ASN A 4 25.68 17.90 -13.72
N LYS A 5 25.14 19.06 -14.05
CA LYS A 5 23.95 19.20 -14.90
C LYS A 5 24.16 18.73 -16.33
N LYS A 6 25.40 18.75 -16.84
CA LYS A 6 25.71 18.31 -18.22
C LYS A 6 25.84 16.80 -18.34
N THR A 7 26.50 16.18 -17.35
CA THR A 7 26.78 14.73 -17.41
C THR A 7 25.83 13.88 -16.57
N GLY A 8 25.04 14.49 -15.66
CA GLY A 8 24.20 13.79 -14.70
C GLY A 8 24.97 13.08 -13.59
N GLN A 9 26.30 13.22 -13.54
CA GLN A 9 27.09 12.61 -12.49
C GLN A 9 26.76 13.21 -11.13
N VAL A 10 26.66 12.34 -10.13
CA VAL A 10 26.35 12.70 -8.75
C VAL A 10 27.52 12.32 -7.87
N GLU A 11 28.03 13.26 -7.09
CA GLU A 11 29.09 13.07 -6.13
C GLU A 11 28.61 13.43 -4.73
N VAL A 12 28.79 12.54 -3.76
CA VAL A 12 28.47 12.79 -2.37
C VAL A 12 29.73 13.29 -1.68
N VAL A 13 29.70 14.54 -1.24
CA VAL A 13 30.81 15.20 -0.54
C VAL A 13 30.48 15.25 0.95
N SER A 14 31.52 15.19 1.79
CA SER A 14 31.38 15.35 3.24
C SER A 14 30.81 16.74 3.59
N ASP A 15 30.32 16.90 4.82
CA ASP A 15 29.77 18.16 5.32
C ASP A 15 30.86 19.22 5.65
N ASN A 16 32.12 18.92 5.33
CA ASN A 16 33.25 19.84 5.53
C ASN A 16 33.40 20.77 4.32
N LEU A 17 33.31 22.08 4.57
CA LEU A 17 33.46 23.12 3.55
C LEU A 17 34.86 23.15 2.89
N ASP A 18 35.90 22.71 3.62
CA ASP A 18 37.30 22.73 3.11
C ASP A 18 37.46 21.81 1.88
N VAL A 19 36.67 20.75 1.80
CA VAL A 19 36.75 19.79 0.69
C VAL A 19 36.41 20.44 -0.66
N ILE A 20 35.50 21.43 -0.67
CA ILE A 20 35.09 22.09 -1.91
C ILE A 20 36.19 23.00 -2.48
N SER A 21 37.04 23.57 -1.61
CA SER A 21 38.16 24.43 -2.08
C SER A 21 39.15 23.69 -2.96
N TYR A 22 39.23 22.36 -2.83
CA TYR A 22 40.11 21.49 -3.62
C TYR A 22 39.44 20.94 -4.90
N LEU A 23 38.14 21.11 -5.06
CA LEU A 23 37.40 20.64 -6.26
C LEU A 23 37.34 21.77 -7.28
N SER A 24 37.93 21.56 -8.47
CA SER A 24 37.83 22.48 -9.61
C SER A 24 36.44 22.40 -10.25
N LEU A 25 35.42 22.95 -9.58
CA LEU A 25 34.02 22.85 -10.03
C LEU A 25 33.65 24.02 -10.94
N ASP A 26 33.07 23.69 -12.08
CA ASP A 26 32.48 24.70 -12.99
C ASP A 26 31.17 25.24 -12.39
N LYS A 27 31.19 26.51 -11.99
CA LYS A 27 30.11 27.19 -11.26
C LYS A 27 28.78 27.27 -12.06
N GLU A 28 28.82 27.13 -13.39
CA GLU A 28 27.62 27.19 -14.23
C GLU A 28 26.94 25.84 -14.41
N THR A 29 27.71 24.76 -14.35
CA THR A 29 27.21 23.41 -14.65
C THR A 29 26.93 22.56 -13.40
N VAL A 30 27.37 23.05 -12.25
CA VAL A 30 27.24 22.33 -10.96
C VAL A 30 26.02 22.80 -10.18
N GLN A 31 25.27 21.84 -9.66
CA GLN A 31 24.19 22.05 -8.70
C GLN A 31 24.57 21.45 -7.35
N PHE A 32 24.53 22.27 -6.30
CA PHE A 32 24.66 21.79 -4.94
C PHE A 32 23.30 21.38 -4.39
N VAL A 33 23.24 20.22 -3.74
CA VAL A 33 22.07 19.75 -3.00
C VAL A 33 22.48 19.54 -1.55
N LEU A 34 21.99 20.40 -0.67
CA LEU A 34 22.29 20.38 0.75
C LEU A 34 21.22 19.57 1.49
N THR A 35 21.67 18.57 2.26
CA THR A 35 20.83 17.67 3.06
C THR A 35 21.29 17.69 4.53
N LEU A 36 21.51 18.89 5.06
CA LEU A 36 22.06 19.07 6.40
C LEU A 36 20.93 19.23 7.43
N ASN A 37 21.05 18.53 8.56
CA ASN A 37 20.11 18.63 9.69
C ASN A 37 20.50 19.71 10.69
N ASP A 38 21.74 20.19 10.61
CA ASP A 38 22.30 21.22 11.46
C ASP A 38 22.14 22.59 10.78
N GLU A 39 21.37 23.49 11.42
CA GLU A 39 21.05 24.80 10.87
C GLU A 39 22.30 25.67 10.72
N ASP A 40 23.22 25.66 11.70
CA ASP A 40 24.45 26.47 11.65
C ASP A 40 25.32 26.06 10.48
N LYS A 41 25.47 24.75 10.26
CA LYS A 41 26.18 24.22 9.10
C LYS A 41 25.48 24.57 7.79
N LEU A 42 24.15 24.48 7.74
CA LEU A 42 23.37 24.84 6.56
C LEU A 42 23.59 26.32 6.18
N TYR A 43 23.52 27.24 7.17
CA TYR A 43 23.76 28.65 6.93
C TYR A 43 25.21 28.92 6.52
N ALA A 44 26.19 28.24 7.11
CA ALA A 44 27.59 28.35 6.73
C ALA A 44 27.81 27.95 5.25
N TRP A 45 27.17 26.82 4.82
CA TRP A 45 27.21 26.35 3.44
C TRP A 45 26.55 27.33 2.46
N LEU A 46 25.36 27.80 2.78
CA LEU A 46 24.64 28.77 1.94
C LEU A 46 25.45 30.04 1.74
N ARG A 47 26.02 30.56 2.84
CA ARG A 47 26.89 31.76 2.80
C ARG A 47 28.16 31.54 1.97
N TYR A 48 28.81 30.40 2.12
CA TYR A 48 29.98 30.03 1.33
C TYR A 48 29.66 29.92 -0.16
N LEU A 49 28.61 29.24 -0.53
CA LEU A 49 28.21 29.04 -1.93
C LEU A 49 27.78 30.35 -2.59
N ALA A 50 27.03 31.19 -1.86
CA ALA A 50 26.64 32.52 -2.35
C ALA A 50 27.83 33.42 -2.56
N LYS A 51 28.81 33.48 -1.58
CA LYS A 51 30.05 34.25 -1.69
C LYS A 51 30.88 33.83 -2.90
N ASN A 52 30.89 32.55 -3.24
CA ASN A 52 31.65 32.02 -4.35
C ASN A 52 30.89 32.02 -5.69
N ASN A 53 29.73 32.66 -5.76
CA ASN A 53 28.88 32.82 -6.96
C ASN A 53 28.42 31.49 -7.60
N TYR A 54 28.16 30.47 -6.81
CA TYR A 54 27.46 29.27 -7.30
C TYR A 54 25.99 29.57 -7.50
N ARG A 55 25.46 29.32 -8.72
CA ARG A 55 24.13 29.76 -9.13
C ARG A 55 23.01 28.76 -8.78
N SER A 56 23.35 27.50 -8.62
CA SER A 56 22.33 26.44 -8.45
C SER A 56 22.53 25.73 -7.13
N ILE A 57 21.70 26.13 -6.16
CA ILE A 57 21.69 25.57 -4.80
C ILE A 57 20.28 25.08 -4.52
N SER A 58 20.15 23.84 -4.07
CA SER A 58 18.92 23.24 -3.60
C SER A 58 19.10 22.78 -2.16
N VAL A 59 18.11 23.02 -1.33
CA VAL A 59 18.07 22.52 0.05
C VAL A 59 16.97 21.48 0.14
N ILE A 60 17.31 20.30 0.65
CA ILE A 60 16.33 19.27 0.99
C ILE A 60 16.12 19.33 2.50
N PRO A 61 15.01 19.88 2.97
CA PRO A 61 14.69 19.88 4.40
C PRO A 61 14.43 18.46 4.89
N ASN A 62 14.80 18.18 6.14
CA ASN A 62 14.50 16.89 6.76
C ASN A 62 13.02 16.81 7.16
N VAL A 63 12.19 16.42 6.21
CA VAL A 63 10.73 16.27 6.36
C VAL A 63 10.29 14.82 6.18
N ALA A 64 11.15 13.87 6.51
CA ALA A 64 10.84 12.44 6.40
C ALA A 64 9.53 12.11 7.13
N GLY A 65 8.64 11.35 6.46
CA GLY A 65 7.35 10.94 7.02
C GLY A 65 6.22 11.97 6.88
N ILE A 66 6.50 13.20 6.46
CA ILE A 66 5.45 14.18 6.16
C ILE A 66 4.79 13.85 4.81
N PRO A 67 3.44 13.81 4.73
CA PRO A 67 2.72 13.56 3.48
C PRO A 67 2.83 14.76 2.54
N LEU A 68 3.81 14.75 1.63
CA LEU A 68 4.07 15.88 0.74
C LEU A 68 3.04 16.01 -0.40
N TYR A 69 2.34 14.93 -0.76
CA TYR A 69 1.44 14.90 -1.91
C TYR A 69 0.22 15.83 -1.79
N SER A 70 -0.23 16.11 -0.57
CA SER A 70 -1.36 17.02 -0.30
C SER A 70 -0.93 18.22 0.54
N THR A 71 0.32 18.64 0.45
CA THR A 71 0.90 19.74 1.22
C THR A 71 0.97 20.99 0.38
N ASP A 72 0.34 22.05 0.85
CA ASP A 72 0.50 23.39 0.30
C ASP A 72 1.72 24.04 0.95
N MET A 73 2.67 24.49 0.13
CA MET A 73 3.85 25.20 0.59
C MET A 73 3.71 26.69 0.31
N SER A 74 3.91 27.51 1.32
CA SER A 74 3.96 28.97 1.19
C SER A 74 5.15 29.54 1.97
N LEU A 75 5.74 30.60 1.44
CA LEU A 75 6.84 31.29 2.08
C LEU A 75 6.30 32.52 2.82
N LEU A 76 6.57 32.60 4.11
CA LEU A 76 6.26 33.78 4.92
C LEU A 76 7.48 34.70 4.92
N PHE A 77 7.53 35.61 3.95
CA PHE A 77 8.71 36.48 3.71
C PHE A 77 9.09 37.33 4.92
N SER A 78 8.10 37.80 5.72
CA SER A 78 8.35 38.64 6.90
C SER A 78 9.13 37.93 8.01
N HIS A 79 9.18 36.59 8.00
CA HIS A 79 9.84 35.81 9.05
C HIS A 79 10.82 34.79 8.46
N GLU A 80 11.06 34.82 7.16
CA GLU A 80 11.93 33.87 6.42
C GLU A 80 11.56 32.38 6.68
N MET A 81 10.26 32.11 6.91
CA MET A 81 9.77 30.78 7.27
C MET A 81 9.06 30.11 6.10
N LEU A 82 9.35 28.82 5.91
CA LEU A 82 8.58 27.94 5.02
C LEU A 82 7.38 27.39 5.79
N PHE A 83 6.19 27.76 5.35
CA PHE A 83 4.94 27.27 5.92
C PHE A 83 4.43 26.08 5.09
N MET A 84 4.29 24.92 5.74
CA MET A 84 3.77 23.70 5.13
C MET A 84 2.41 23.39 5.72
N ARG A 85 1.36 23.47 4.90
CA ARG A 85 -0.01 23.08 5.30
C ARG A 85 -0.28 21.66 4.89
N ILE A 86 -0.35 20.75 5.85
CA ILE A 86 -0.65 19.33 5.61
C ILE A 86 -2.17 19.14 5.57
N ASN A 87 -2.69 18.63 4.47
CA ASN A 87 -4.11 18.36 4.29
C ASN A 87 -4.42 16.89 4.45
N ASN A 88 -5.21 16.51 5.47
CA ASN A 88 -5.77 15.17 5.58
C ASN A 88 -7.05 15.08 4.73
N ASN A 89 -6.91 14.61 3.48
CA ASN A 89 -8.03 14.56 2.54
C ASN A 89 -9.11 13.55 2.95
N LEU A 90 -8.76 12.41 3.60
CA LEU A 90 -9.75 11.43 4.07
C LEU A 90 -10.59 11.96 5.25
N ALA A 91 -10.13 12.99 5.96
CA ALA A 91 -10.91 13.65 7.00
C ALA A 91 -12.02 14.55 6.43
N LYS A 92 -11.86 15.06 5.20
CA LYS A 92 -12.83 15.95 4.54
C LYS A 92 -14.12 15.19 4.19
N ARG A 93 -15.29 15.75 4.49
CA ARG A 93 -16.59 15.15 4.16
C ARG A 93 -16.77 14.96 2.65
N SER A 94 -16.42 15.98 1.86
CA SER A 94 -16.49 15.93 0.38
C SER A 94 -15.69 14.75 -0.20
N SER A 95 -14.47 14.58 0.25
CA SER A 95 -13.60 13.47 -0.19
C SER A 95 -14.20 12.10 0.16
N ARG A 96 -14.76 11.97 1.37
CA ARG A 96 -15.43 10.71 1.78
C ARG A 96 -16.69 10.42 0.99
N ILE A 97 -17.48 11.44 0.64
CA ILE A 97 -18.65 11.28 -0.20
C ILE A 97 -18.22 10.86 -1.60
N LEU A 98 -17.25 11.56 -2.19
CA LEU A 98 -16.73 11.26 -3.52
C LEU A 98 -16.17 9.82 -3.60
N LYS A 99 -15.34 9.43 -2.63
CA LYS A 99 -14.84 8.07 -2.53
C LYS A 99 -15.96 7.03 -2.40
N ARG A 100 -16.96 7.31 -1.56
CA ARG A 100 -18.10 6.41 -1.37
C ARG A 100 -18.94 6.27 -2.63
N THR A 101 -19.15 7.35 -3.36
CA THR A 101 -19.84 7.36 -4.66
C THR A 101 -19.09 6.47 -5.66
N MET A 102 -17.79 6.66 -5.80
CA MET A 102 -16.95 5.81 -6.64
C MET A 102 -17.03 4.34 -6.23
N ASP A 103 -16.97 4.03 -4.93
CA ASP A 103 -17.07 2.67 -4.41
C ASP A 103 -18.40 2.01 -4.80
N ILE A 104 -19.53 2.73 -4.65
CA ILE A 104 -20.87 2.20 -4.96
C ILE A 104 -21.01 1.95 -6.46
N PHE A 105 -20.77 2.97 -7.27
CA PHE A 105 -20.96 2.86 -8.72
C PHE A 105 -19.96 1.87 -9.34
N GLY A 106 -18.71 1.90 -8.92
CA GLY A 106 -17.69 0.94 -9.36
C GLY A 106 -18.06 -0.50 -8.99
N SER A 107 -18.48 -0.75 -7.75
CA SER A 107 -18.87 -2.09 -7.32
C SER A 107 -20.12 -2.58 -8.06
N LEU A 108 -21.14 -1.73 -8.26
CA LEU A 108 -22.32 -2.08 -9.02
C LEU A 108 -21.98 -2.42 -10.47
N ALA A 109 -21.16 -1.61 -11.12
CA ALA A 109 -20.71 -1.87 -12.49
C ALA A 109 -19.98 -3.22 -12.61
N ILE A 110 -19.03 -3.49 -11.70
CA ILE A 110 -18.27 -4.75 -11.68
C ILE A 110 -19.21 -5.94 -11.40
N ILE A 111 -20.11 -5.85 -10.41
CA ILE A 111 -21.06 -6.92 -10.10
C ILE A 111 -21.97 -7.20 -11.30
N THR A 112 -22.49 -6.17 -11.96
CA THR A 112 -23.37 -6.33 -13.13
C THR A 112 -22.61 -7.00 -14.27
N MET A 113 -21.39 -6.54 -14.58
CA MET A 113 -20.57 -7.09 -15.64
C MET A 113 -20.16 -8.54 -15.37
N LEU A 114 -19.80 -8.86 -14.13
CA LEU A 114 -19.33 -10.19 -13.73
C LEU A 114 -20.45 -11.09 -13.17
N SER A 115 -21.73 -10.67 -13.22
CA SER A 115 -22.85 -11.44 -12.68
C SER A 115 -22.94 -12.86 -13.23
N PRO A 116 -22.74 -13.15 -14.54
CA PRO A 116 -22.75 -14.53 -15.03
C PRO A 116 -21.64 -15.38 -14.40
N VAL A 117 -20.45 -14.80 -14.21
CA VAL A 117 -19.29 -15.49 -13.59
C VAL A 117 -19.59 -15.74 -12.10
N LEU A 118 -20.11 -14.74 -11.39
CA LEU A 118 -20.47 -14.86 -9.97
C LEU A 118 -21.51 -15.97 -9.74
N LEU A 119 -22.54 -16.02 -10.57
CA LEU A 119 -23.57 -17.06 -10.49
C LEU A 119 -22.99 -18.45 -10.81
N TYR A 120 -22.20 -18.57 -11.87
CA TYR A 120 -21.53 -19.83 -12.22
C TYR A 120 -20.66 -20.34 -11.08
N LEU A 121 -19.81 -19.47 -10.50
CA LEU A 121 -18.95 -19.84 -9.38
C LEU A 121 -19.77 -20.21 -8.14
N TYR A 122 -20.82 -19.44 -7.82
CA TYR A 122 -21.70 -19.73 -6.70
C TYR A 122 -22.29 -21.14 -6.77
N TYR A 123 -22.88 -21.50 -7.91
CA TYR A 123 -23.47 -22.82 -8.09
C TYR A 123 -22.41 -23.93 -8.14
N THR A 124 -21.26 -23.67 -8.76
CA THR A 124 -20.18 -24.67 -8.86
C THR A 124 -19.55 -24.98 -7.50
N VAL A 125 -19.30 -23.95 -6.70
CA VAL A 125 -18.74 -24.12 -5.33
C VAL A 125 -19.77 -24.76 -4.40
N LYS A 126 -21.08 -24.51 -4.61
CA LYS A 126 -22.15 -25.08 -3.79
C LYS A 126 -22.43 -26.57 -4.05
N LYS A 127 -21.94 -27.13 -5.16
CA LYS A 127 -22.24 -28.53 -5.57
C LYS A 127 -21.85 -29.59 -4.54
N ASP A 128 -20.89 -29.32 -3.68
CA ASP A 128 -20.43 -30.23 -2.62
C ASP A 128 -21.26 -30.14 -1.31
N GLY A 129 -22.40 -29.43 -1.34
CA GLY A 129 -23.36 -29.31 -0.24
C GLY A 129 -23.05 -28.23 0.80
N GLY A 130 -21.89 -27.55 0.74
CA GLY A 130 -21.54 -26.50 1.68
C GLY A 130 -21.88 -25.09 1.21
N ASN A 131 -21.73 -24.11 2.10
CA ASN A 131 -21.93 -22.71 1.74
C ASN A 131 -20.89 -22.25 0.72
N ALA A 132 -21.34 -21.67 -0.40
CA ALA A 132 -20.45 -21.19 -1.45
C ALA A 132 -19.62 -19.98 -1.02
N ILE A 133 -20.16 -19.15 -0.13
CA ILE A 133 -19.51 -17.93 0.38
C ILE A 133 -19.33 -18.09 1.90
N TYR A 134 -18.14 -17.72 2.38
CA TYR A 134 -17.86 -17.65 3.80
C TYR A 134 -17.32 -16.25 4.13
N GLY A 135 -17.41 -15.85 5.41
CA GLY A 135 -16.91 -14.58 5.90
C GLY A 135 -15.81 -14.79 6.94
N HIS A 136 -14.63 -14.27 6.67
CA HIS A 136 -13.52 -14.27 7.61
C HIS A 136 -13.53 -12.98 8.43
N PRO A 137 -13.47 -13.03 9.78
CA PRO A 137 -13.39 -11.83 10.60
C PRO A 137 -12.16 -11.00 10.25
N ARG A 138 -12.36 -9.71 10.00
CA ARG A 138 -11.31 -8.73 9.68
C ARG A 138 -11.58 -7.44 10.41
N ILE A 139 -10.52 -6.65 10.62
CA ILE A 139 -10.62 -5.33 11.22
C ILE A 139 -10.89 -4.30 10.14
N GLY A 140 -11.92 -3.52 10.35
CA GLY A 140 -12.31 -2.41 9.48
C GLY A 140 -12.02 -1.05 10.11
N ARG A 141 -12.56 -0.01 9.47
CA ARG A 141 -12.43 1.36 9.94
C ARG A 141 -12.90 1.53 11.37
N ASN A 142 -12.17 2.33 12.16
CA ASN A 142 -12.39 2.58 13.58
C ASN A 142 -12.36 1.30 14.44
N GLY A 143 -11.62 0.27 14.04
CA GLY A 143 -11.49 -0.99 14.77
C GLY A 143 -12.71 -1.91 14.70
N LYS A 144 -13.73 -1.59 13.91
CA LYS A 144 -14.94 -2.40 13.82
C LYS A 144 -14.67 -3.70 13.06
N THR A 145 -14.91 -4.83 13.69
CA THR A 145 -14.81 -6.14 13.04
C THR A 145 -15.95 -6.34 12.04
N PHE A 146 -15.62 -6.87 10.86
CA PHE A 146 -16.59 -7.25 9.84
C PHE A 146 -16.24 -8.62 9.23
N LYS A 147 -17.19 -9.26 8.55
CA LYS A 147 -16.96 -10.52 7.83
C LYS A 147 -16.53 -10.24 6.40
N CYS A 148 -15.24 -10.37 6.11
CA CYS A 148 -14.69 -10.26 4.76
C CYS A 148 -15.14 -11.48 3.94
N LEU A 149 -15.98 -11.26 2.92
CA LEU A 149 -16.62 -12.31 2.15
C LEU A 149 -15.68 -12.85 1.07
N LYS A 150 -15.62 -14.20 0.97
CA LYS A 150 -14.88 -14.91 -0.09
C LYS A 150 -15.65 -16.12 -0.56
N PHE A 151 -15.42 -16.55 -1.80
CA PHE A 151 -15.83 -17.88 -2.23
C PHE A 151 -15.01 -18.94 -1.49
N ARG A 152 -15.67 -20.02 -1.10
CA ARG A 152 -15.03 -21.16 -0.47
C ARG A 152 -14.17 -21.91 -1.50
N SER A 153 -12.90 -22.02 -1.21
CA SER A 153 -11.90 -22.70 -2.03
C SER A 153 -11.46 -24.06 -1.47
N MET A 154 -11.92 -24.40 -0.26
CA MET A 154 -11.60 -25.64 0.45
C MET A 154 -12.83 -26.51 0.62
N VAL A 155 -12.61 -27.80 0.87
CA VAL A 155 -13.64 -28.77 1.23
C VAL A 155 -14.37 -28.37 2.50
N VAL A 156 -15.61 -28.89 2.69
CA VAL A 156 -16.47 -28.53 3.84
C VAL A 156 -15.84 -28.94 5.18
N ASN A 157 -15.22 -30.11 5.23
CA ASN A 157 -14.55 -30.69 6.38
C ASN A 157 -13.05 -30.35 6.42
N SER A 158 -12.68 -29.16 6.01
CA SER A 158 -11.27 -28.73 5.88
C SER A 158 -10.47 -28.76 7.18
N LYS A 159 -11.14 -28.65 8.34
CA LYS A 159 -10.47 -28.74 9.65
C LYS A 159 -10.07 -30.17 9.97
N GLU A 160 -10.99 -31.10 9.81
CA GLU A 160 -10.75 -32.52 10.04
C GLU A 160 -9.66 -33.05 9.11
N VAL A 161 -9.69 -32.66 7.84
CA VAL A 161 -8.66 -33.03 6.86
C VAL A 161 -7.29 -32.47 7.24
N LEU A 162 -7.21 -31.27 7.81
CA LEU A 162 -5.95 -30.69 8.28
C LEU A 162 -5.44 -31.46 9.51
N GLU A 163 -6.29 -31.69 10.49
CA GLU A 163 -5.92 -32.41 11.73
C GLU A 163 -5.40 -33.82 11.40
N GLU A 164 -6.08 -34.54 10.51
CA GLU A 164 -5.65 -35.86 10.04
C GLU A 164 -4.31 -35.80 9.31
N LEU A 165 -4.11 -34.82 8.42
CA LEU A 165 -2.84 -34.64 7.71
C LEU A 165 -1.69 -34.36 8.67
N LEU A 166 -1.87 -33.41 9.60
CA LEU A 166 -0.84 -33.05 10.57
C LEU A 166 -0.54 -34.16 11.58
N ALA A 167 -1.49 -35.08 11.82
CA ALA A 167 -1.27 -36.26 12.65
C ALA A 167 -0.43 -37.32 11.95
N ASN A 168 -0.61 -37.50 10.64
CA ASN A 168 -0.05 -38.60 9.87
C ASN A 168 1.20 -38.22 9.06
N ASP A 169 1.44 -36.94 8.78
CA ASP A 169 2.56 -36.45 7.96
C ASP A 169 3.43 -35.45 8.74
N PRO A 170 4.62 -35.89 9.22
CA PRO A 170 5.55 -35.00 9.93
C PRO A 170 6.10 -33.86 9.08
N GLU A 171 6.27 -34.06 7.75
CA GLU A 171 6.77 -33.01 6.86
C GLU A 171 5.72 -31.91 6.70
N ALA A 172 4.46 -32.30 6.48
CA ALA A 172 3.33 -31.37 6.44
C ALA A 172 3.17 -30.59 7.75
N ARG A 173 3.42 -31.26 8.90
CA ARG A 173 3.41 -30.59 10.21
C ARG A 173 4.51 -29.54 10.31
N ALA A 174 5.73 -29.84 9.94
CA ALA A 174 6.86 -28.91 9.99
C ALA A 174 6.64 -27.71 9.05
N GLU A 175 6.07 -27.95 7.86
CA GLU A 175 5.72 -26.89 6.93
C GLU A 175 4.60 -25.98 7.49
N TRP A 176 3.58 -26.57 8.11
CA TRP A 176 2.48 -25.84 8.73
C TRP A 176 2.92 -24.98 9.93
N GLU A 177 3.78 -25.52 10.81
CA GLU A 177 4.29 -24.81 11.98
C GLU A 177 5.13 -23.58 11.60
N LYS A 178 5.78 -23.63 10.43
CA LYS A 178 6.61 -22.53 9.94
C LYS A 178 5.79 -21.36 9.40
N ASP A 179 4.84 -21.64 8.51
CA ASP A 179 4.19 -20.58 7.70
C ASP A 179 2.65 -20.63 7.75
N PHE A 180 2.04 -21.57 8.48
CA PHE A 180 0.60 -21.85 8.47
C PHE A 180 0.03 -22.05 7.06
N LYS A 181 0.86 -22.57 6.15
CA LYS A 181 0.55 -22.86 4.75
C LYS A 181 1.14 -24.20 4.37
N LEU A 182 0.52 -24.85 3.39
CA LEU A 182 1.00 -26.10 2.79
C LEU A 182 1.15 -25.86 1.29
N LYS A 183 2.28 -26.32 0.70
CA LYS A 183 2.51 -26.22 -0.74
C LYS A 183 1.48 -27.04 -1.53
N ASN A 184 1.22 -28.26 -1.06
CA ASN A 184 0.21 -29.16 -1.63
C ASN A 184 -0.91 -29.37 -0.62
N ASP A 185 -1.79 -28.41 -0.46
CA ASP A 185 -2.86 -28.45 0.51
C ASP A 185 -4.04 -29.29 -0.01
N PRO A 186 -4.27 -30.51 0.55
CA PRO A 186 -5.33 -31.42 0.09
C PRO A 186 -6.74 -30.87 0.35
N ARG A 187 -6.86 -29.86 1.18
CA ARG A 187 -8.14 -29.20 1.48
C ARG A 187 -8.65 -28.39 0.29
N ILE A 188 -7.76 -27.97 -0.62
CA ILE A 188 -8.11 -27.10 -1.74
C ILE A 188 -8.79 -27.94 -2.83
N THR A 189 -10.03 -27.56 -3.18
CA THR A 189 -10.76 -28.20 -4.28
C THR A 189 -10.18 -27.80 -5.64
N LYS A 190 -10.45 -28.57 -6.70
CA LYS A 190 -9.98 -28.21 -8.07
C LYS A 190 -10.49 -26.82 -8.50
N ILE A 191 -11.78 -26.53 -8.22
CA ILE A 191 -12.33 -25.20 -8.48
C ILE A 191 -11.73 -24.14 -7.54
N GLY A 192 -11.43 -24.53 -6.29
CA GLY A 192 -10.76 -23.69 -5.31
C GLY A 192 -9.37 -23.24 -5.76
N ALA A 193 -8.59 -24.14 -6.31
CA ALA A 193 -7.27 -23.81 -6.88
C ALA A 193 -7.40 -22.81 -8.05
N PHE A 194 -8.38 -23.04 -8.94
CA PHE A 194 -8.64 -22.12 -10.05
C PHE A 194 -9.03 -20.71 -9.57
N ILE A 195 -9.99 -20.60 -8.64
CA ILE A 195 -10.47 -19.26 -8.18
C ILE A 195 -9.39 -18.52 -7.38
N ARG A 196 -8.54 -19.21 -6.61
CA ARG A 196 -7.37 -18.61 -5.94
C ARG A 196 -6.34 -18.10 -6.94
N LYS A 197 -5.98 -18.92 -7.92
CA LYS A 197 -5.02 -18.53 -8.96
C LYS A 197 -5.47 -17.34 -9.79
N THR A 198 -6.78 -17.13 -9.92
CA THR A 198 -7.39 -16.04 -10.68
C THR A 198 -7.88 -14.89 -9.81
N SER A 199 -7.71 -14.97 -8.48
CA SER A 199 -8.25 -14.02 -7.48
C SER A 199 -9.78 -13.84 -7.55
N LEU A 200 -10.48 -14.76 -8.20
CA LEU A 200 -11.95 -14.73 -8.28
C LEU A 200 -12.63 -15.09 -6.95
N ASP A 201 -11.88 -15.73 -6.03
CA ASP A 201 -12.37 -16.03 -4.68
C ASP A 201 -12.68 -14.76 -3.88
N GLU A 202 -12.10 -13.62 -4.24
CA GLU A 202 -12.29 -12.34 -3.55
C GLU A 202 -13.47 -11.51 -4.10
N LEU A 203 -14.08 -11.90 -5.23
CA LEU A 203 -15.21 -11.16 -5.81
C LEU A 203 -16.39 -10.90 -4.86
N PRO A 204 -16.76 -11.80 -3.91
CA PRO A 204 -17.82 -11.52 -2.94
C PRO A 204 -17.55 -10.30 -2.05
N GLN A 205 -16.29 -9.82 -1.94
CA GLN A 205 -15.96 -8.60 -1.20
C GLN A 205 -16.63 -7.35 -1.82
N LEU A 206 -17.03 -7.39 -3.10
CA LEU A 206 -17.84 -6.31 -3.71
C LEU A 206 -19.12 -6.05 -2.92
N PHE A 207 -19.73 -7.08 -2.30
CA PHE A 207 -20.88 -6.89 -1.42
C PHE A 207 -20.48 -6.22 -0.09
N ASN A 208 -19.29 -6.46 0.45
CA ASN A 208 -18.77 -5.69 1.59
C ASN A 208 -18.55 -4.21 1.23
N VAL A 209 -18.08 -3.94 0.00
CA VAL A 209 -17.94 -2.56 -0.49
C VAL A 209 -19.33 -1.90 -0.58
N LEU A 210 -20.33 -2.55 -1.16
CA LEU A 210 -21.70 -2.02 -1.23
C LEU A 210 -22.31 -1.78 0.15
N LYS A 211 -22.09 -2.67 1.11
CA LYS A 211 -22.51 -2.49 2.51
C LYS A 211 -21.76 -1.35 3.21
N GLY A 212 -20.61 -0.94 2.69
CA GLY A 212 -19.79 0.11 3.27
C GLY A 212 -18.81 -0.35 4.35
N GLU A 213 -18.61 -1.65 4.48
CA GLU A 213 -17.62 -2.28 5.36
C GLU A 213 -16.20 -2.16 4.76
N MET A 214 -16.12 -2.21 3.43
CA MET A 214 -14.90 -2.08 2.62
C MET A 214 -15.00 -0.94 1.60
N SER A 215 -13.91 -0.70 0.91
CA SER A 215 -13.77 0.17 -0.26
C SER A 215 -13.19 -0.64 -1.42
N LEU A 216 -13.33 -0.17 -2.66
CA LEU A 216 -12.61 -0.75 -3.79
C LEU A 216 -11.10 -0.63 -3.60
N VAL A 217 -10.63 0.54 -3.16
CA VAL A 217 -9.20 0.81 -2.91
C VAL A 217 -9.00 1.19 -1.46
N GLY A 218 -8.00 0.60 -0.81
CA GLY A 218 -7.68 0.87 0.60
C GLY A 218 -6.58 -0.04 1.12
N PRO A 219 -6.22 0.09 2.41
CA PRO A 219 -5.35 -0.86 3.10
C PRO A 219 -5.91 -2.28 3.04
N ARG A 220 -5.04 -3.29 3.06
CA ARG A 220 -5.51 -4.68 3.07
C ARG A 220 -6.30 -5.00 4.33
N PRO A 221 -7.43 -5.75 4.24
CA PRO A 221 -8.13 -6.21 5.44
C PRO A 221 -7.29 -7.20 6.24
N ILE A 222 -6.92 -6.84 7.47
CA ILE A 222 -6.09 -7.61 8.39
C ILE A 222 -6.91 -8.29 9.49
N VAL A 223 -6.36 -9.32 10.12
CA VAL A 223 -6.90 -9.93 11.35
C VAL A 223 -6.48 -9.13 12.58
N ALA A 224 -7.12 -9.41 13.73
CA ALA A 224 -6.83 -8.69 14.97
C ALA A 224 -5.37 -8.81 15.39
N ASP A 225 -4.79 -9.99 15.25
CA ASP A 225 -3.39 -10.27 15.64
C ASP A 225 -2.36 -9.51 14.77
N GLU A 226 -2.76 -9.09 13.57
CA GLU A 226 -1.89 -8.29 12.70
C GLU A 226 -1.85 -6.80 13.10
N LEU A 227 -2.77 -6.31 13.95
CA LEU A 227 -2.79 -4.89 14.36
C LEU A 227 -1.49 -4.46 15.06
N GLU A 228 -0.94 -5.33 15.92
CA GLU A 228 0.30 -5.05 16.64
C GLU A 228 1.49 -4.80 15.71
N ARG A 229 1.47 -5.42 14.51
CA ARG A 229 2.52 -5.21 13.51
C ARG A 229 2.51 -3.83 12.87
N TYR A 230 1.41 -3.08 12.97
CA TYR A 230 1.32 -1.71 12.46
C TYR A 230 1.95 -0.70 13.41
N GLN A 231 2.24 -1.07 14.66
CA GLN A 231 2.89 -0.21 15.65
C GLN A 231 2.27 1.21 15.67
N ASP A 232 3.07 2.26 15.52
CA ASP A 232 2.60 3.66 15.52
C ASP A 232 1.73 4.01 14.30
N ASP A 233 1.77 3.22 13.23
CA ASP A 233 0.97 3.44 12.02
C ASP A 233 -0.45 2.85 12.10
N VAL A 234 -0.81 2.17 13.21
CA VAL A 234 -2.14 1.55 13.40
C VAL A 234 -3.27 2.57 13.24
N ASP A 235 -3.09 3.79 13.71
CA ASP A 235 -4.10 4.84 13.61
C ASP A 235 -4.43 5.18 12.16
N TYR A 236 -3.43 5.21 11.28
CA TYR A 236 -3.66 5.43 9.84
C TYR A 236 -4.47 4.31 9.22
N TYR A 237 -4.16 3.05 9.57
CA TYR A 237 -4.96 1.92 9.12
C TYR A 237 -6.42 2.07 9.54
N LEU A 238 -6.68 2.40 10.81
CA LEU A 238 -8.02 2.53 11.38
C LEU A 238 -8.81 3.74 10.84
N MET A 239 -8.17 4.74 10.26
CA MET A 239 -8.83 5.88 9.63
C MET A 239 -9.51 5.53 8.30
N ALA A 240 -9.03 4.53 7.58
CA ALA A 240 -9.54 4.14 6.27
C ALA A 240 -10.45 2.89 6.35
N LYS A 241 -11.25 2.66 5.31
CA LYS A 241 -11.89 1.37 5.09
C LYS A 241 -10.91 0.45 4.38
N PRO A 242 -10.83 -0.84 4.78
CA PRO A 242 -10.02 -1.80 4.04
C PRO A 242 -10.46 -1.89 2.57
N GLY A 243 -9.50 -2.06 1.67
CA GLY A 243 -9.73 -2.16 0.24
C GLY A 243 -9.80 -3.59 -0.26
N MET A 244 -10.47 -3.81 -1.39
CA MET A 244 -10.32 -5.03 -2.19
C MET A 244 -8.94 -5.06 -2.85
N THR A 245 -8.45 -3.90 -3.27
CA THR A 245 -7.08 -3.67 -3.75
C THR A 245 -6.45 -2.51 -2.99
N GLY A 246 -5.12 -2.42 -3.02
CA GLY A 246 -4.38 -1.38 -2.33
C GLY A 246 -3.02 -1.12 -2.95
N LEU A 247 -2.34 -0.11 -2.48
CA LEU A 247 -1.07 0.35 -3.05
C LEU A 247 -0.01 -0.75 -3.07
N TRP A 248 0.20 -1.46 -1.97
CA TRP A 248 1.19 -2.53 -1.90
C TRP A 248 0.83 -3.72 -2.81
N GLN A 249 -0.47 -4.04 -2.97
CA GLN A 249 -0.93 -5.13 -3.82
C GLN A 249 -0.62 -4.89 -5.31
N VAL A 250 -0.44 -3.64 -5.72
CA VAL A 250 -0.07 -3.28 -7.10
C VAL A 250 1.39 -2.84 -7.24
N SER A 251 2.17 -2.81 -6.13
CA SER A 251 3.56 -2.33 -6.13
C SER A 251 4.62 -3.41 -5.88
N GLY A 252 4.23 -4.68 -5.69
CA GLY A 252 5.19 -5.78 -5.46
C GLY A 252 4.57 -7.05 -4.90
N ARG A 253 3.29 -7.00 -4.44
CA ARG A 253 2.54 -8.17 -3.92
C ARG A 253 3.33 -8.99 -2.89
N ASN A 254 3.64 -10.26 -3.24
CA ASN A 254 4.24 -11.24 -2.34
C ASN A 254 5.74 -11.03 -2.12
N ASP A 255 6.41 -10.27 -2.99
CA ASP A 255 7.86 -10.00 -2.92
C ASP A 255 8.19 -8.87 -1.92
N VAL A 256 7.17 -8.27 -1.31
CA VAL A 256 7.30 -7.17 -0.35
C VAL A 256 7.22 -7.71 1.07
N ASP A 257 8.17 -7.37 1.92
CA ASP A 257 8.14 -7.68 3.35
C ASP A 257 6.94 -7.03 4.07
N TYR A 258 6.70 -7.44 5.30
CA TYR A 258 5.53 -6.97 6.04
C TYR A 258 5.64 -5.48 6.39
N ASP A 259 6.81 -5.01 6.76
CA ASP A 259 7.03 -3.61 7.16
C ASP A 259 6.82 -2.66 5.98
N THR A 260 7.27 -3.07 4.79
CA THR A 260 7.00 -2.32 3.55
C THR A 260 5.51 -2.32 3.21
N ARG A 261 4.75 -3.39 3.52
CA ARG A 261 3.27 -3.39 3.36
C ARG A 261 2.61 -2.38 4.28
N VAL A 262 3.01 -2.34 5.56
CA VAL A 262 2.54 -1.36 6.54
C VAL A 262 2.85 0.06 6.05
N TYR A 263 4.08 0.28 5.57
CA TYR A 263 4.48 1.57 4.99
C TYR A 263 3.58 2.00 3.83
N PHE A 264 3.30 1.11 2.86
CA PHE A 264 2.43 1.43 1.72
C PHE A 264 0.98 1.70 2.14
N ASP A 265 0.45 0.95 3.11
CA ASP A 265 -0.90 1.17 3.63
C ASP A 265 -1.00 2.52 4.35
N SER A 266 -0.02 2.86 5.18
CA SER A 266 0.07 4.15 5.86
C SER A 266 0.29 5.30 4.88
N TRP A 267 1.17 5.11 3.91
CA TRP A 267 1.42 6.11 2.87
C TRP A 267 0.15 6.40 2.07
N TYR A 268 -0.60 5.36 1.69
CA TYR A 268 -1.86 5.52 0.98
C TYR A 268 -2.86 6.39 1.77
N VAL A 269 -3.01 6.14 3.07
CA VAL A 269 -3.94 6.89 3.92
C VAL A 269 -3.49 8.34 4.09
N LYS A 270 -2.20 8.56 4.35
CA LYS A 270 -1.58 9.89 4.49
C LYS A 270 -1.72 10.73 3.21
N ASN A 271 -1.57 10.09 2.04
CA ASN A 271 -1.52 10.76 0.74
C ASN A 271 -2.73 10.47 -0.15
N TRP A 272 -3.87 10.16 0.44
CA TRP A 272 -5.04 9.79 -0.34
C TRP A 272 -5.48 10.90 -1.30
N SER A 273 -5.73 10.52 -2.55
CA SER A 273 -6.41 11.32 -3.55
C SER A 273 -7.25 10.42 -4.45
N LEU A 274 -8.27 10.98 -5.08
CA LEU A 274 -9.09 10.24 -6.05
C LEU A 274 -8.25 9.71 -7.22
N TRP A 275 -7.23 10.47 -7.66
CA TRP A 275 -6.31 10.04 -8.71
C TRP A 275 -5.49 8.82 -8.32
N ASN A 276 -5.06 8.73 -7.06
CA ASN A 276 -4.36 7.56 -6.56
C ASN A 276 -5.28 6.33 -6.60
N ASP A 277 -6.55 6.47 -6.21
CA ASP A 277 -7.52 5.37 -6.29
C ASP A 277 -7.70 4.90 -7.75
N ILE A 278 -7.90 5.83 -8.67
CA ILE A 278 -8.03 5.51 -10.10
C ILE A 278 -6.77 4.81 -10.63
N ALA A 279 -5.58 5.33 -10.32
CA ALA A 279 -4.31 4.75 -10.75
C ALA A 279 -4.12 3.32 -10.20
N ILE A 280 -4.47 3.10 -8.92
CA ILE A 280 -4.40 1.77 -8.29
C ILE A 280 -5.40 0.81 -8.97
N LEU A 281 -6.63 1.24 -9.27
CA LEU A 281 -7.61 0.41 -9.98
C LEU A 281 -7.10 -0.01 -11.36
N PHE A 282 -6.55 0.91 -12.16
CA PHE A 282 -5.94 0.58 -13.46
C PHE A 282 -4.77 -0.40 -13.33
N LYS A 283 -3.88 -0.17 -12.36
CA LYS A 283 -2.78 -1.11 -12.09
C LYS A 283 -3.31 -2.48 -11.66
N THR A 284 -4.37 -2.53 -10.84
CA THR A 284 -4.99 -3.79 -10.40
C THR A 284 -5.47 -4.63 -11.58
N VAL A 285 -6.15 -4.01 -12.56
CA VAL A 285 -6.58 -4.73 -13.77
C VAL A 285 -5.39 -5.35 -14.50
N ASN A 286 -4.30 -4.59 -14.67
CA ASN A 286 -3.09 -5.09 -15.32
C ASN A 286 -2.45 -6.26 -14.54
N VAL A 287 -2.36 -6.14 -13.22
CA VAL A 287 -1.79 -7.15 -12.33
C VAL A 287 -2.63 -8.43 -12.31
N VAL A 288 -3.96 -8.31 -12.30
CA VAL A 288 -4.88 -9.46 -12.37
C VAL A 288 -4.77 -10.17 -13.71
N LEU A 289 -4.68 -9.43 -14.82
CA LEU A 289 -4.55 -10.00 -16.17
C LEU A 289 -3.20 -10.70 -16.37
N LYS A 290 -2.11 -10.13 -15.87
CA LYS A 290 -0.77 -10.75 -15.94
C LYS A 290 -0.59 -11.94 -15.01
N ARG A 291 -1.48 -12.10 -14.01
CA ARG A 291 -1.40 -13.13 -12.96
C ARG A 291 -0.09 -13.11 -12.15
N ASP A 292 0.56 -11.95 -12.07
CA ASP A 292 1.80 -11.80 -11.32
C ASP A 292 1.51 -12.01 -9.83
N GLY A 293 2.22 -12.96 -9.19
CA GLY A 293 2.13 -13.24 -7.75
C GLY A 293 0.80 -13.87 -7.28
N ALA A 294 0.03 -14.55 -8.15
CA ALA A 294 -1.07 -15.42 -7.74
C ALA A 294 -0.50 -16.81 -7.38
N TYR A 295 -0.90 -17.35 -6.21
CA TYR A 295 -0.53 -18.69 -5.74
C TYR A 295 -1.39 -19.76 -6.41
#